data_a114c2bc69137c8315c3f5f94bc63259
#
_entry.id   a114c2bc69137c8315c3f5f94bc63259
#
_cell.length_a   1.000
_cell.length_b   1.000
_cell.length_c   1.000
_cell.angle_alpha   90.00
_cell.angle_beta   90.00
_cell.angle_gamma   90.00
#
_symmetry.space_group_name_H-M   'P 1'
#
loop_
_entity.id
_entity.type
_entity.pdbx_description
1 polymer ?
#
loop_
_entity_poly.entity_id
_entity_poly.type
_entity_poly.pdbx_seq_one_letter_code
_entity_poly.pdbx_strand_id
1 'polypeptide(L)'
;LGWIFSGSAVFDSENSSGLGTQEDPPLVAIFTYHNHLKDEAGSSDVQTQGIAFSIDNGRSWKKYKGNPVLTNPGIRDFRDPKVRKMVVEGKEKWIMSLAVKDRISFYSSPNLLEWRHESDFNPDWATYDGVWECPDLFPLKTQDGEEKWVLLVSISPGGPNGGSATQYFVGDFDGQTFTTNQKEVKWLDYGTDNYAGVTWSNIPVSDGRTLFIGWMSNWRYAKVVPTEVWRSAMTLPRTLSLLGEGDELWIGSKPVEELEQLRDHGATLEGENIALEHELLEIALQPKASDFSATFQNGPGEMLVIGKKEGELFIDRTKSGLTDFKEEFASIIKAPLKDLEVKDIDIFLDRASVEVFVNDGALVMTVLVFPTAAYTELQLKGFETKSKLYSLKGIW
;
A
#
# COMPACT_ATOMS: atom_id res chain seq x y z
N LEU A 1 -18.35 24.95 -3.47
CA LEU A 1 -17.02 24.58 -3.00
C LEU A 1 -17.16 23.41 -2.03
N GLY A 2 -16.34 22.37 -2.20
CA GLY A 2 -16.34 21.16 -1.37
C GLY A 2 -14.93 20.86 -0.86
N TRP A 3 -14.76 19.67 -0.32
CA TRP A 3 -13.47 19.15 0.08
C TRP A 3 -12.72 18.57 -1.12
N ILE A 4 -11.39 18.53 -1.04
CA ILE A 4 -10.54 17.84 -1.98
C ILE A 4 -10.24 16.46 -1.38
N PHE A 5 -10.69 15.42 -2.06
CA PHE A 5 -10.37 14.03 -1.75
C PHE A 5 -9.18 13.56 -2.60
N SER A 6 -8.82 12.31 -2.48
CA SER A 6 -7.64 11.73 -3.12
C SER A 6 -7.60 11.90 -4.64
N GLY A 7 -6.42 11.72 -5.18
CA GLY A 7 -6.13 11.80 -6.59
C GLY A 7 -4.67 11.51 -6.89
N SER A 8 -4.22 11.93 -8.05
CA SER A 8 -2.85 11.75 -8.52
C SER A 8 -2.32 12.98 -9.25
N ALA A 9 -1.02 13.01 -9.51
CA ALA A 9 -0.41 14.04 -10.33
C ALA A 9 0.42 13.41 -11.45
N VAL A 10 0.42 14.05 -12.61
CA VAL A 10 1.20 13.67 -13.79
C VAL A 10 1.98 14.86 -14.33
N PHE A 11 3.10 14.56 -14.99
CA PHE A 11 3.85 15.54 -15.75
C PHE A 11 3.41 15.47 -17.23
N ASP A 12 2.77 16.52 -17.70
CA ASP A 12 2.30 16.65 -19.10
C ASP A 12 3.41 17.26 -19.96
N SER A 13 4.48 16.46 -20.21
CA SER A 13 5.72 16.88 -20.88
C SER A 13 5.50 17.47 -22.28
N GLU A 14 4.41 17.11 -22.95
CA GLU A 14 4.09 17.57 -24.28
C GLU A 14 3.02 18.67 -24.28
N ASN A 15 2.64 19.13 -23.08
CA ASN A 15 1.59 20.13 -22.91
C ASN A 15 0.30 19.77 -23.68
N SER A 16 -0.07 18.50 -23.64
CA SER A 16 -1.27 17.97 -24.32
C SER A 16 -2.56 18.65 -23.80
N SER A 17 -2.54 19.07 -22.53
CA SER A 17 -3.64 19.81 -21.92
C SER A 17 -3.73 21.27 -22.33
N GLY A 18 -2.67 21.85 -22.90
CA GLY A 18 -2.60 23.28 -23.22
C GLY A 18 -2.59 24.19 -21.98
N LEU A 19 -2.31 23.64 -20.78
CA LEU A 19 -2.32 24.41 -19.53
C LEU A 19 -0.98 25.08 -19.22
N GLY A 20 0.08 24.69 -19.89
CA GLY A 20 1.41 25.29 -19.88
C GLY A 20 1.87 25.77 -21.25
N THR A 21 3.16 25.74 -21.47
CA THR A 21 3.81 25.98 -22.77
C THR A 21 4.74 24.82 -23.11
N GLN A 22 5.36 24.83 -24.29
CA GLN A 22 6.38 23.82 -24.63
C GLN A 22 7.67 24.00 -23.82
N GLU A 23 8.00 25.26 -23.45
CA GLU A 23 9.16 25.56 -22.59
C GLU A 23 8.87 25.25 -21.11
N ASP A 24 7.62 25.46 -20.67
CA ASP A 24 7.16 25.23 -19.29
C ASP A 24 5.96 24.28 -19.29
N PRO A 25 6.18 22.96 -19.52
CA PRO A 25 5.10 21.97 -19.49
C PRO A 25 4.55 21.79 -18.08
N PRO A 26 3.24 21.57 -17.93
CA PRO A 26 2.62 21.61 -16.60
C PRO A 26 2.74 20.27 -15.85
N LEU A 27 2.83 20.36 -14.52
CA LEU A 27 2.34 19.31 -13.65
C LEU A 27 0.82 19.45 -13.55
N VAL A 28 0.08 18.36 -13.73
CA VAL A 28 -1.39 18.33 -13.62
C VAL A 28 -1.80 17.39 -12.51
N ALA A 29 -2.42 17.94 -11.46
CA ALA A 29 -3.05 17.16 -10.39
C ALA A 29 -4.52 16.94 -10.74
N ILE A 30 -4.95 15.66 -10.67
CA ILE A 30 -6.34 15.25 -10.86
C ILE A 30 -6.82 14.71 -9.53
N PHE A 31 -7.96 15.19 -9.04
CA PHE A 31 -8.45 14.90 -7.70
C PHE A 31 -9.98 14.90 -7.67
N THR A 32 -10.53 14.28 -6.62
CA THR A 32 -11.97 14.27 -6.41
C THR A 32 -12.41 15.52 -5.64
N TYR A 33 -13.36 16.27 -6.19
CA TYR A 33 -14.18 17.20 -5.42
C TYR A 33 -15.28 16.43 -4.69
N HIS A 34 -15.36 16.56 -3.38
CA HIS A 34 -16.45 16.05 -2.58
C HIS A 34 -17.32 17.20 -2.06
N ASN A 35 -18.59 17.22 -2.46
CA ASN A 35 -19.55 18.23 -2.02
C ASN A 35 -20.28 17.76 -0.75
N HIS A 36 -19.75 18.13 0.42
CA HIS A 36 -20.30 17.71 1.71
C HIS A 36 -21.74 18.21 1.95
N LEU A 37 -22.12 19.35 1.41
CA LEU A 37 -23.51 19.85 1.56
C LEU A 37 -24.52 18.98 0.79
N LYS A 38 -24.15 18.54 -0.41
CA LYS A 38 -24.94 17.57 -1.17
C LYS A 38 -24.97 16.21 -0.47
N ASP A 39 -23.86 15.81 0.15
CA ASP A 39 -23.75 14.55 0.88
C ASP A 39 -24.65 14.54 2.13
N GLU A 40 -24.63 15.60 2.93
CA GLU A 40 -25.52 15.82 4.07
C GLU A 40 -27.00 15.88 3.64
N ALA A 41 -27.29 16.37 2.44
CA ALA A 41 -28.61 16.36 1.86
C ALA A 41 -29.04 15.01 1.26
N GLY A 42 -28.18 13.97 1.32
CA GLY A 42 -28.48 12.61 0.83
C GLY A 42 -28.42 12.45 -0.71
N SER A 43 -27.77 13.37 -1.43
CA SER A 43 -27.57 13.25 -2.87
C SER A 43 -26.60 12.13 -3.22
N SER A 44 -26.72 11.55 -4.41
CA SER A 44 -25.77 10.56 -4.94
C SER A 44 -24.67 11.16 -5.81
N ASP A 45 -24.85 12.39 -6.33
CA ASP A 45 -23.91 13.07 -7.23
C ASP A 45 -22.94 13.99 -6.48
N VAL A 46 -22.37 13.49 -5.40
CA VAL A 46 -21.56 14.27 -4.44
C VAL A 46 -20.09 14.44 -4.84
N GLN A 47 -19.58 13.53 -5.70
CA GLN A 47 -18.17 13.49 -6.10
C GLN A 47 -18.01 13.70 -7.61
N THR A 48 -17.07 14.55 -8.00
CA THR A 48 -16.70 14.81 -9.39
C THR A 48 -15.19 14.94 -9.49
N GLN A 49 -14.59 14.72 -10.68
CA GLN A 49 -13.16 14.86 -10.82
C GLN A 49 -12.80 16.24 -11.36
N GLY A 50 -11.84 16.87 -10.71
CA GLY A 50 -11.32 18.17 -11.08
C GLY A 50 -9.81 18.16 -11.22
N ILE A 51 -9.25 19.20 -11.82
CA ILE A 51 -7.82 19.36 -11.98
C ILE A 51 -7.33 20.71 -11.45
N ALA A 52 -6.07 20.69 -11.01
CA ALA A 52 -5.24 21.86 -10.81
C ALA A 52 -3.90 21.65 -11.54
N PHE A 53 -3.24 22.71 -11.93
CA PHE A 53 -1.98 22.62 -12.64
C PHE A 53 -0.94 23.58 -12.09
N SER A 54 0.33 23.24 -12.28
CA SER A 54 1.50 24.02 -11.88
C SER A 54 2.46 24.13 -13.07
N ILE A 55 3.02 25.30 -13.26
CA ILE A 55 4.07 25.59 -14.26
C ILE A 55 5.40 26.01 -13.58
N ASP A 56 5.51 25.81 -12.28
CA ASP A 56 6.67 26.18 -11.46
C ASP A 56 7.18 25.02 -10.61
N ASN A 57 7.11 23.79 -11.15
CA ASN A 57 7.53 22.55 -10.51
C ASN A 57 6.79 22.26 -9.18
N GLY A 58 5.48 22.54 -9.16
CA GLY A 58 4.62 22.21 -8.02
C GLY A 58 4.64 23.22 -6.87
N ARG A 59 5.35 24.35 -7.01
CA ARG A 59 5.43 25.38 -5.95
C ARG A 59 4.14 26.14 -5.78
N SER A 60 3.43 26.40 -6.89
CA SER A 60 2.10 26.99 -6.87
C SER A 60 1.15 26.24 -7.80
N TRP A 61 -0.13 26.22 -7.43
CA TRP A 61 -1.17 25.49 -8.15
C TRP A 61 -2.35 26.39 -8.52
N LYS A 62 -2.84 26.25 -9.74
CA LYS A 62 -4.03 26.92 -10.23
C LYS A 62 -5.12 25.90 -10.54
N LYS A 63 -6.31 26.09 -9.99
CA LYS A 63 -7.48 25.28 -10.37
C LYS A 63 -7.89 25.59 -11.80
N TYR A 64 -8.17 24.57 -12.58
CA TYR A 64 -8.69 24.72 -13.92
C TYR A 64 -10.09 25.36 -13.90
N LYS A 65 -10.32 26.37 -14.75
CA LYS A 65 -11.60 27.09 -14.77
C LYS A 65 -12.76 26.26 -15.32
N GLY A 66 -12.47 25.24 -16.15
CA GLY A 66 -13.47 24.34 -16.74
C GLY A 66 -13.82 23.14 -15.87
N ASN A 67 -13.39 23.10 -14.61
CA ASN A 67 -13.77 22.02 -13.68
C ASN A 67 -15.29 21.95 -13.44
N PRO A 68 -15.85 20.74 -13.25
CA PRO A 68 -15.19 19.44 -13.25
C PRO A 68 -14.84 18.95 -14.66
N VAL A 69 -13.71 18.20 -14.81
CA VAL A 69 -13.34 17.57 -16.08
C VAL A 69 -14.04 16.22 -16.27
N LEU A 70 -14.55 15.62 -15.20
CA LEU A 70 -15.40 14.44 -15.23
C LEU A 70 -16.55 14.60 -14.24
N THR A 71 -17.77 14.66 -14.78
CA THR A 71 -19.00 14.81 -14.00
C THR A 71 -19.45 13.47 -13.41
N ASN A 72 -20.20 13.51 -12.31
CA ASN A 72 -20.73 12.32 -11.66
C ASN A 72 -21.99 11.81 -12.39
N PRO A 73 -22.07 10.53 -12.74
CA PRO A 73 -23.27 9.96 -13.39
C PRO A 73 -24.41 9.61 -12.41
N GLY A 74 -24.38 10.08 -11.17
CA GLY A 74 -25.37 9.78 -10.15
C GLY A 74 -24.98 8.66 -9.19
N ILE A 75 -23.67 8.40 -9.01
CA ILE A 75 -23.11 7.36 -8.15
C ILE A 75 -22.42 8.01 -6.95
N ARG A 76 -22.80 7.62 -5.72
CA ARG A 76 -22.31 8.23 -4.49
C ARG A 76 -20.79 8.14 -4.33
N ASP A 77 -20.23 6.94 -4.54
CA ASP A 77 -18.80 6.67 -4.46
C ASP A 77 -18.20 6.70 -5.86
N PHE A 78 -17.56 7.83 -6.22
CA PHE A 78 -17.03 8.11 -7.54
C PHE A 78 -15.76 8.96 -7.39
N ARG A 79 -14.61 8.30 -7.00
CA ARG A 79 -13.45 9.00 -6.48
C ARG A 79 -12.10 8.32 -6.75
N ASP A 80 -11.04 8.97 -6.29
CA ASP A 80 -9.66 8.50 -6.27
C ASP A 80 -9.08 8.26 -7.67
N PRO A 81 -9.05 9.27 -8.55
CA PRO A 81 -8.52 9.12 -9.90
C PRO A 81 -7.00 8.91 -9.87
N LYS A 82 -6.53 7.79 -10.38
CA LYS A 82 -5.12 7.54 -10.68
C LYS A 82 -4.91 7.60 -12.18
N VAL A 83 -4.04 8.51 -12.62
CA VAL A 83 -3.81 8.77 -14.04
C VAL A 83 -2.38 8.41 -14.44
N ARG A 84 -2.24 7.83 -15.62
CA ARG A 84 -0.95 7.54 -16.25
C ARG A 84 -1.01 7.75 -17.75
N LYS A 85 0.15 7.96 -18.37
CA LYS A 85 0.31 8.03 -19.83
C LYS A 85 0.57 6.63 -20.37
N MET A 86 -0.04 6.29 -21.51
CA MET A 86 0.15 5.02 -22.22
C MET A 86 0.17 5.26 -23.72
N VAL A 87 0.87 4.37 -24.44
CA VAL A 87 0.75 4.27 -25.89
C VAL A 87 -0.28 3.18 -26.22
N VAL A 88 -1.40 3.57 -26.82
CA VAL A 88 -2.49 2.67 -27.23
C VAL A 88 -2.64 2.80 -28.75
N GLU A 89 -2.49 1.68 -29.47
CA GLU A 89 -2.55 1.66 -30.94
C GLU A 89 -1.63 2.71 -31.61
N GLY A 90 -0.42 2.86 -31.08
CA GLY A 90 0.58 3.81 -31.57
C GLY A 90 0.30 5.29 -31.27
N LYS A 91 -0.70 5.59 -30.45
CA LYS A 91 -1.05 6.95 -30.00
C LYS A 91 -0.90 7.07 -28.49
N GLU A 92 -0.31 8.16 -28.05
CA GLU A 92 -0.28 8.50 -26.64
C GLU A 92 -1.68 8.90 -26.15
N LYS A 93 -2.08 8.35 -25.00
CA LYS A 93 -3.30 8.67 -24.30
C LYS A 93 -3.05 8.71 -22.79
N TRP A 94 -3.84 9.49 -22.11
CA TRP A 94 -3.97 9.45 -20.67
C TRP A 94 -5.04 8.42 -20.28
N ILE A 95 -4.70 7.53 -19.37
CA ILE A 95 -5.61 6.53 -18.82
C ILE A 95 -5.86 6.86 -17.35
N MET A 96 -7.12 6.86 -16.94
CA MET A 96 -7.55 7.02 -15.55
C MET A 96 -8.18 5.73 -15.07
N SER A 97 -7.70 5.21 -13.95
CA SER A 97 -8.43 4.25 -13.12
C SER A 97 -9.18 5.03 -12.04
N LEU A 98 -10.46 4.81 -11.92
CA LEU A 98 -11.34 5.51 -10.97
C LEU A 98 -12.13 4.50 -10.14
N ALA A 99 -12.14 4.65 -8.82
CA ALA A 99 -12.98 3.85 -7.95
C ALA A 99 -14.44 4.30 -8.06
N VAL A 100 -15.32 3.36 -8.42
CA VAL A 100 -16.73 3.61 -8.61
C VAL A 100 -17.54 2.57 -7.85
N LYS A 101 -17.83 2.86 -6.58
CA LYS A 101 -18.59 2.00 -5.67
C LYS A 101 -17.94 0.61 -5.47
N ASP A 102 -18.30 -0.36 -6.31
CA ASP A 102 -17.93 -1.77 -6.26
C ASP A 102 -17.17 -2.22 -7.52
N ARG A 103 -16.52 -1.30 -8.22
CA ARG A 103 -15.74 -1.56 -9.43
C ARG A 103 -14.68 -0.50 -9.66
N ILE A 104 -13.77 -0.81 -10.54
CA ILE A 104 -12.86 0.18 -11.12
C ILE A 104 -13.33 0.48 -12.54
N SER A 105 -13.58 1.76 -12.81
CA SER A 105 -13.91 2.26 -14.15
C SER A 105 -12.66 2.84 -14.80
N PHE A 106 -12.40 2.44 -16.04
CA PHE A 106 -11.32 2.98 -16.85
C PHE A 106 -11.83 4.06 -17.80
N TYR A 107 -11.07 5.15 -17.87
CA TYR A 107 -11.32 6.24 -18.77
C TYR A 107 -10.07 6.56 -19.59
N SER A 108 -10.24 7.05 -20.81
CA SER A 108 -9.15 7.59 -21.61
C SER A 108 -9.36 9.05 -21.97
N SER A 109 -8.25 9.78 -22.13
CA SER A 109 -8.25 11.19 -22.54
C SER A 109 -7.07 11.49 -23.46
N PRO A 110 -7.24 12.31 -24.51
CA PRO A 110 -6.13 12.83 -25.31
C PRO A 110 -5.40 13.99 -24.62
N ASN A 111 -6.00 14.65 -23.62
CA ASN A 111 -5.58 15.99 -23.18
C ASN A 111 -5.81 16.26 -21.69
N LEU A 112 -6.13 15.25 -20.85
CA LEU A 112 -6.44 15.39 -19.41
C LEU A 112 -7.72 16.19 -19.09
N LEU A 113 -8.37 16.81 -20.08
CA LEU A 113 -9.54 17.67 -19.92
C LEU A 113 -10.83 16.98 -20.33
N GLU A 114 -10.78 16.13 -21.34
CA GLU A 114 -11.91 15.41 -21.91
C GLU A 114 -11.74 13.91 -21.70
N TRP A 115 -12.64 13.31 -20.93
CA TRP A 115 -12.55 11.90 -20.54
C TRP A 115 -13.67 11.08 -21.16
N ARG A 116 -13.30 9.92 -21.73
CA ARG A 116 -14.23 8.93 -22.25
C ARG A 116 -14.17 7.68 -21.39
N HIS A 117 -15.32 7.17 -20.95
CA HIS A 117 -15.43 5.87 -20.32
C HIS A 117 -15.08 4.76 -21.31
N GLU A 118 -14.26 3.82 -20.92
CA GLU A 118 -13.83 2.68 -21.75
C GLU A 118 -14.45 1.37 -21.26
N SER A 119 -14.24 1.00 -19.99
CA SER A 119 -14.74 -0.24 -19.41
C SER A 119 -14.83 -0.18 -17.89
N ASP A 120 -15.48 -1.20 -17.33
CA ASP A 120 -15.53 -1.45 -15.89
C ASP A 120 -14.87 -2.81 -15.57
N PHE A 121 -14.25 -2.91 -14.40
CA PHE A 121 -13.68 -4.14 -13.85
C PHE A 121 -14.25 -4.43 -12.47
N ASN A 122 -14.95 -5.58 -12.32
CA ASN A 122 -15.57 -6.05 -11.08
C ASN A 122 -15.83 -7.57 -11.13
N PRO A 123 -14.79 -8.41 -11.04
CA PRO A 123 -14.94 -9.86 -11.10
C PRO A 123 -15.69 -10.39 -9.89
N ASP A 124 -16.59 -11.35 -10.08
CA ASP A 124 -17.50 -11.90 -9.07
C ASP A 124 -16.82 -12.58 -7.87
N TRP A 125 -15.56 -12.98 -8.00
CA TRP A 125 -14.73 -13.60 -6.96
C TRP A 125 -13.91 -12.62 -6.12
N ALA A 126 -13.91 -11.31 -6.43
CA ALA A 126 -13.26 -10.30 -5.62
C ALA A 126 -14.00 -10.07 -4.29
N THR A 127 -13.37 -9.35 -3.35
CA THR A 127 -14.07 -8.98 -2.12
C THR A 127 -14.87 -7.69 -2.28
N TYR A 128 -16.09 -7.68 -1.73
CA TYR A 128 -17.09 -6.61 -1.85
C TYR A 128 -17.70 -6.20 -0.50
N ASP A 129 -17.05 -6.56 0.61
CA ASP A 129 -17.56 -6.25 1.96
C ASP A 129 -17.51 -4.75 2.30
N GLY A 130 -16.83 -3.96 1.45
CA GLY A 130 -16.68 -2.53 1.60
C GLY A 130 -16.67 -1.78 0.28
N VAL A 131 -16.37 -0.50 0.33
CA VAL A 131 -16.21 0.36 -0.84
C VAL A 131 -14.80 0.19 -1.42
N TRP A 132 -14.72 0.09 -2.74
CA TRP A 132 -13.44 0.09 -3.45
C TRP A 132 -12.89 1.51 -3.54
N GLU A 133 -11.60 1.66 -3.23
CA GLU A 133 -10.91 2.96 -3.14
C GLU A 133 -9.49 2.88 -3.69
N CYS A 134 -8.90 4.02 -3.97
CA CYS A 134 -7.48 4.21 -4.29
C CYS A 134 -6.94 3.21 -5.34
N PRO A 135 -7.54 3.10 -6.54
CA PRO A 135 -7.04 2.20 -7.57
C PRO A 135 -5.68 2.65 -8.07
N ASP A 136 -4.77 1.70 -8.32
CA ASP A 136 -3.51 1.96 -8.98
C ASP A 136 -3.21 0.90 -10.03
N LEU A 137 -3.05 1.30 -11.28
CA LEU A 137 -2.80 0.43 -12.42
C LEU A 137 -1.40 0.67 -12.97
N PHE A 138 -0.54 -0.35 -12.97
CA PHE A 138 0.84 -0.26 -13.45
C PHE A 138 1.36 -1.58 -14.00
N PRO A 139 2.36 -1.57 -14.93
CA PRO A 139 2.99 -2.78 -15.41
C PRO A 139 4.09 -3.24 -14.47
N LEU A 140 4.27 -4.55 -14.39
CA LEU A 140 5.44 -5.22 -13.84
C LEU A 140 5.92 -6.28 -14.83
N LYS A 141 7.20 -6.63 -14.75
CA LYS A 141 7.75 -7.73 -15.53
C LYS A 141 7.83 -9.00 -14.71
N THR A 142 7.46 -10.12 -15.31
CA THR A 142 7.71 -11.45 -14.78
C THR A 142 9.21 -11.78 -14.83
N GLN A 143 9.63 -12.87 -14.23
CA GLN A 143 11.04 -13.28 -14.20
C GLN A 143 11.60 -13.59 -15.60
N ASP A 144 10.77 -14.05 -16.52
CA ASP A 144 11.11 -14.31 -17.92
C ASP A 144 10.98 -13.06 -18.83
N GLY A 145 10.60 -11.92 -18.25
CA GLY A 145 10.57 -10.62 -18.91
C GLY A 145 9.25 -10.27 -19.60
N GLU A 146 8.20 -11.09 -19.47
CA GLU A 146 6.86 -10.75 -19.94
C GLU A 146 6.29 -9.60 -19.12
N GLU A 147 5.67 -8.61 -19.76
CA GLU A 147 4.97 -7.54 -19.08
C GLU A 147 3.55 -7.97 -18.70
N LYS A 148 3.21 -7.85 -17.42
CA LYS A 148 1.86 -8.00 -16.89
C LYS A 148 1.43 -6.71 -16.22
N TRP A 149 0.13 -6.49 -16.18
CA TRP A 149 -0.47 -5.37 -15.51
C TRP A 149 -0.97 -5.75 -14.13
N VAL A 150 -0.74 -4.88 -13.18
CA VAL A 150 -1.23 -5.00 -11.81
C VAL A 150 -2.23 -3.90 -11.54
N LEU A 151 -3.37 -4.26 -11.00
CA LEU A 151 -4.37 -3.34 -10.47
C LEU A 151 -4.48 -3.52 -8.95
N LEU A 152 -4.02 -2.53 -8.19
CA LEU A 152 -4.26 -2.45 -6.74
C LEU A 152 -5.64 -1.83 -6.50
N VAL A 153 -6.35 -2.34 -5.49
CA VAL A 153 -7.65 -1.80 -5.06
C VAL A 153 -7.75 -1.90 -3.54
N SER A 154 -7.81 -0.77 -2.89
CA SER A 154 -8.07 -0.69 -1.45
C SER A 154 -9.55 -0.93 -1.15
N ILE A 155 -9.84 -1.58 -0.01
CA ILE A 155 -11.20 -1.86 0.44
C ILE A 155 -11.31 -1.67 1.96
N SER A 156 -12.42 -1.08 2.41
CA SER A 156 -12.72 -0.93 3.83
C SER A 156 -14.24 -0.87 4.08
N PRO A 157 -14.80 -1.82 4.94
CA PRO A 157 -14.16 -3.02 5.47
C PRO A 157 -13.91 -4.07 4.38
N GLY A 158 -13.35 -5.24 4.74
CA GLY A 158 -13.19 -6.37 3.81
C GLY A 158 -11.80 -7.02 3.83
N GLY A 159 -10.87 -6.51 4.64
CA GLY A 159 -9.53 -7.07 4.76
C GLY A 159 -9.47 -8.48 5.34
N PRO A 160 -8.39 -9.25 5.10
CA PRO A 160 -8.27 -10.66 5.49
C PRO A 160 -8.27 -10.87 7.00
N ASN A 161 -7.83 -9.88 7.77
CA ASN A 161 -7.90 -9.81 9.23
C ASN A 161 -8.92 -8.75 9.71
N GLY A 162 -9.81 -8.35 8.81
CA GLY A 162 -10.87 -7.37 9.03
C GLY A 162 -10.40 -5.92 8.90
N GLY A 163 -11.36 -5.02 8.69
CA GLY A 163 -11.11 -3.60 8.45
C GLY A 163 -10.53 -3.31 7.08
N SER A 164 -9.57 -2.39 7.04
CA SER A 164 -8.96 -1.88 5.81
C SER A 164 -7.87 -2.82 5.27
N ALA A 165 -7.80 -3.01 3.96
CA ALA A 165 -6.72 -3.74 3.29
C ALA A 165 -6.66 -3.37 1.80
N THR A 166 -5.63 -3.86 1.09
CA THR A 166 -5.47 -3.69 -0.35
C THR A 166 -5.43 -5.05 -1.04
N GLN A 167 -6.49 -5.35 -1.81
CA GLN A 167 -6.50 -6.48 -2.75
C GLN A 167 -5.81 -6.08 -4.05
N TYR A 168 -5.34 -7.07 -4.82
CA TYR A 168 -4.77 -6.81 -6.13
C TYR A 168 -5.13 -7.88 -7.16
N PHE A 169 -5.00 -7.48 -8.40
CA PHE A 169 -5.27 -8.29 -9.57
C PHE A 169 -4.07 -8.24 -10.52
N VAL A 170 -3.64 -9.40 -11.02
CA VAL A 170 -2.60 -9.51 -12.05
C VAL A 170 -3.25 -9.96 -13.35
N GLY A 171 -2.93 -9.29 -14.44
CA GLY A 171 -3.56 -9.56 -15.73
C GLY A 171 -2.92 -8.79 -16.88
N ASP A 172 -3.74 -8.49 -17.86
CA ASP A 172 -3.34 -7.74 -19.07
C ASP A 172 -4.23 -6.50 -19.22
N PHE A 173 -3.69 -5.42 -19.75
CA PHE A 173 -4.41 -4.19 -20.01
C PHE A 173 -4.06 -3.62 -21.37
N ASP A 174 -5.05 -3.46 -22.25
CA ASP A 174 -4.89 -3.00 -23.63
C ASP A 174 -5.03 -1.48 -23.81
N GLY A 175 -5.17 -0.74 -22.69
CA GLY A 175 -5.44 0.70 -22.70
C GLY A 175 -6.94 1.04 -22.64
N GLN A 176 -7.80 0.04 -22.60
CA GLN A 176 -9.25 0.17 -22.48
C GLN A 176 -9.82 -0.81 -21.46
N THR A 177 -9.40 -2.07 -21.51
CA THR A 177 -9.97 -3.17 -20.72
C THR A 177 -8.89 -3.91 -19.96
N PHE A 178 -9.12 -4.11 -18.66
CA PHE A 178 -8.31 -4.99 -17.82
C PHE A 178 -8.92 -6.40 -17.80
N THR A 179 -8.10 -7.40 -18.10
CA THR A 179 -8.49 -8.82 -18.09
C THR A 179 -7.55 -9.62 -17.20
N THR A 180 -8.05 -10.68 -16.56
CA THR A 180 -7.25 -11.53 -15.68
C THR A 180 -7.72 -12.98 -15.68
N ASN A 181 -6.77 -13.92 -15.56
CA ASN A 181 -7.01 -15.32 -15.30
C ASN A 181 -7.13 -15.66 -13.81
N GLN A 182 -6.83 -14.71 -12.93
CA GLN A 182 -6.95 -14.87 -11.48
C GLN A 182 -8.37 -15.24 -11.07
N LYS A 183 -8.53 -16.15 -10.09
CA LYS A 183 -9.83 -16.68 -9.65
C LYS A 183 -10.06 -16.55 -8.14
N GLU A 184 -9.11 -15.96 -7.41
CA GLU A 184 -9.19 -15.75 -5.97
C GLU A 184 -8.62 -14.39 -5.60
N VAL A 185 -9.04 -13.88 -4.45
CA VAL A 185 -8.53 -12.63 -3.89
C VAL A 185 -7.07 -12.81 -3.48
N LYS A 186 -6.22 -11.87 -3.86
CA LYS A 186 -4.85 -11.74 -3.40
C LYS A 186 -4.68 -10.44 -2.63
N TRP A 187 -3.92 -10.49 -1.55
CA TRP A 187 -3.69 -9.37 -0.66
C TRP A 187 -2.25 -8.89 -0.75
N LEU A 188 -2.06 -7.57 -0.86
CA LEU A 188 -0.73 -6.97 -0.89
C LEU A 188 -0.02 -7.09 0.46
N ASP A 189 -0.80 -7.09 1.54
CA ASP A 189 -0.35 -7.16 2.92
C ASP A 189 -1.41 -7.88 3.76
N TYR A 190 -1.00 -8.85 4.56
CA TYR A 190 -1.88 -9.58 5.47
C TYR A 190 -1.96 -8.95 6.87
N GLY A 191 -1.13 -7.92 7.15
CA GLY A 191 -1.28 -7.11 8.34
C GLY A 191 -2.58 -6.28 8.32
N THR A 192 -2.88 -5.66 9.43
CA THR A 192 -4.09 -4.83 9.56
C THR A 192 -3.84 -3.37 9.19
N ASP A 193 -2.58 -2.95 9.02
CA ASP A 193 -2.21 -1.53 8.99
C ASP A 193 -1.43 -1.13 7.74
N ASN A 194 -1.95 -1.51 6.55
CA ASN A 194 -1.48 -1.02 5.26
C ASN A 194 -2.69 -0.78 4.35
N TYR A 195 -2.98 0.48 4.05
CA TYR A 195 -4.15 0.89 3.30
C TYR A 195 -3.88 2.05 2.36
N ALA A 196 -4.72 2.21 1.33
CA ALA A 196 -4.73 3.33 0.41
C ALA A 196 -3.35 3.63 -0.23
N GLY A 197 -2.51 2.60 -0.33
CA GLY A 197 -1.17 2.74 -0.88
C GLY A 197 -1.18 2.88 -2.39
N VAL A 198 -0.20 3.62 -2.89
CA VAL A 198 -0.04 3.88 -4.33
C VAL A 198 1.44 3.81 -4.73
N THR A 199 1.67 3.58 -6.01
CA THR A 199 3.00 3.65 -6.60
C THR A 199 3.39 5.06 -7.01
N TRP A 200 4.70 5.36 -7.00
CA TRP A 200 5.23 6.59 -7.57
C TRP A 200 5.09 6.62 -9.08
N SER A 201 4.75 7.77 -9.62
CA SER A 201 4.80 8.05 -11.05
C SER A 201 6.16 8.67 -11.44
N ASN A 202 6.54 8.52 -12.71
CA ASN A 202 7.74 9.17 -13.28
C ASN A 202 9.07 8.82 -12.59
N ILE A 203 9.20 7.61 -12.06
CA ILE A 203 10.49 7.07 -11.65
C ILE A 203 11.42 7.11 -12.88
N PRO A 204 12.67 7.58 -12.75
CA PRO A 204 13.63 7.60 -13.87
C PRO A 204 13.77 6.20 -14.49
N VAL A 205 13.78 6.11 -15.83
CA VAL A 205 13.93 4.83 -16.54
C VAL A 205 15.20 4.08 -16.15
N SER A 206 16.25 4.81 -15.75
CA SER A 206 17.50 4.22 -15.26
C SER A 206 17.37 3.51 -13.91
N ASP A 207 16.38 3.84 -13.10
CA ASP A 207 16.05 3.13 -11.86
C ASP A 207 15.27 1.85 -12.16
N GLY A 208 14.20 1.96 -12.93
CA GLY A 208 13.39 0.83 -13.41
C GLY A 208 12.55 0.13 -12.35
N ARG A 209 12.57 0.57 -11.08
CA ARG A 209 11.78 -0.01 -10.01
C ARG A 209 10.34 0.54 -10.01
N THR A 210 9.41 -0.27 -9.50
CA THR A 210 8.08 0.19 -9.12
C THR A 210 8.07 0.34 -7.60
N LEU A 211 8.04 1.59 -7.13
CA LEU A 211 8.07 1.93 -5.71
C LEU A 211 6.66 2.17 -5.19
N PHE A 212 6.38 1.68 -3.99
CA PHE A 212 5.08 1.73 -3.32
C PHE A 212 5.23 2.26 -1.91
N ILE A 213 4.20 2.99 -1.42
CA ILE A 213 4.04 3.36 -0.02
C ILE A 213 2.55 3.35 0.34
N GLY A 214 2.22 2.88 1.55
CA GLY A 214 0.85 2.81 2.05
C GLY A 214 0.63 3.67 3.31
N TRP A 215 -0.61 3.98 3.62
CA TRP A 215 -1.01 4.53 4.90
C TRP A 215 -0.99 3.44 5.96
N MET A 216 -0.16 3.63 6.99
CA MET A 216 -0.03 2.70 8.11
C MET A 216 -1.12 2.99 9.14
N SER A 217 -2.30 2.46 8.92
CA SER A 217 -3.41 2.48 9.86
C SER A 217 -4.58 1.62 9.35
N ASN A 218 -5.67 1.58 10.13
CA ASN A 218 -6.91 0.88 9.80
C ASN A 218 -8.11 1.74 10.21
N TRP A 219 -9.10 1.88 9.35
CA TRP A 219 -10.29 2.70 9.63
C TRP A 219 -11.07 2.24 10.86
N ARG A 220 -10.90 0.99 11.30
CA ARG A 220 -11.53 0.49 12.55
C ARG A 220 -11.13 1.31 13.77
N TYR A 221 -9.87 1.80 13.83
CA TYR A 221 -9.31 2.47 15.01
C TYR A 221 -8.46 3.71 14.72
N ALA A 222 -8.26 4.10 13.46
CA ALA A 222 -7.39 5.22 13.11
C ALA A 222 -7.71 6.53 13.86
N LYS A 223 -8.99 6.76 14.21
CA LYS A 223 -9.43 7.98 14.89
C LYS A 223 -9.17 7.98 16.40
N VAL A 224 -8.84 6.81 16.98
CA VAL A 224 -8.75 6.61 18.44
C VAL A 224 -7.44 5.98 18.90
N VAL A 225 -6.46 5.81 18.00
CA VAL A 225 -5.12 5.30 18.37
C VAL A 225 -4.51 6.16 19.49
N PRO A 226 -3.75 5.56 20.43
CA PRO A 226 -3.29 6.21 21.66
C PRO A 226 -2.02 7.07 21.41
N THR A 227 -2.06 7.91 20.38
CA THR A 227 -1.03 8.91 20.07
C THR A 227 -1.57 10.30 20.35
N GLU A 228 -0.77 11.19 20.95
CA GLU A 228 -1.20 12.51 21.40
C GLU A 228 -0.87 13.61 20.39
N VAL A 229 0.40 13.68 19.94
CA VAL A 229 0.93 14.78 19.12
C VAL A 229 0.72 14.54 17.62
N TRP A 230 0.66 13.29 17.22
CA TRP A 230 0.49 12.88 15.81
C TRP A 230 -0.51 11.74 15.69
N ARG A 231 -1.01 11.53 14.49
CA ARG A 231 -1.90 10.41 14.17
C ARG A 231 -1.67 9.97 12.73
N SER A 232 -1.57 8.66 12.52
CA SER A 232 -1.17 8.01 11.27
C SER A 232 0.33 8.06 10.99
N ALA A 233 0.80 7.09 10.23
CA ALA A 233 2.14 6.98 9.70
C ALA A 233 2.07 6.46 8.27
N MET A 234 3.21 6.38 7.59
CA MET A 234 3.36 5.67 6.33
C MET A 234 4.08 4.36 6.57
N THR A 235 3.82 3.35 5.74
CA THR A 235 4.62 2.12 5.72
C THR A 235 6.05 2.42 5.27
N LEU A 236 6.97 1.50 5.46
CA LEU A 236 8.25 1.57 4.75
C LEU A 236 8.00 1.64 3.25
N PRO A 237 8.79 2.46 2.50
CA PRO A 237 8.76 2.40 1.05
C PRO A 237 9.20 1.02 0.57
N ARG A 238 8.51 0.49 -0.44
CA ARG A 238 8.71 -0.88 -0.94
C ARG A 238 8.94 -0.91 -2.44
N THR A 239 9.78 -1.82 -2.88
CA THR A 239 9.90 -2.20 -4.28
C THR A 239 8.94 -3.35 -4.56
N LEU A 240 8.08 -3.17 -5.56
CA LEU A 240 7.16 -4.21 -6.02
C LEU A 240 7.77 -4.99 -7.20
N SER A 241 7.55 -6.30 -7.20
CA SER A 241 7.95 -7.22 -8.26
C SER A 241 6.86 -8.26 -8.51
N LEU A 242 6.93 -9.00 -9.62
CA LEU A 242 6.11 -10.18 -9.84
C LEU A 242 6.93 -11.43 -9.56
N LEU A 243 6.36 -12.31 -8.75
CA LEU A 243 6.88 -13.64 -8.41
C LEU A 243 5.94 -14.70 -8.99
N GLY A 244 6.45 -15.94 -9.14
CA GLY A 244 5.69 -17.05 -9.71
C GLY A 244 5.82 -17.17 -11.21
N GLU A 245 5.07 -18.09 -11.81
CA GLU A 245 5.14 -18.41 -13.24
C GLU A 245 3.71 -18.63 -13.81
N GLY A 246 3.55 -18.36 -15.11
CA GLY A 246 2.30 -18.59 -15.83
C GLY A 246 1.13 -17.78 -15.25
N ASP A 247 0.05 -18.47 -14.92
CA ASP A 247 -1.16 -17.85 -14.31
C ASP A 247 -1.05 -17.71 -12.76
N GLU A 248 -0.04 -18.33 -12.15
CA GLU A 248 0.19 -18.28 -10.71
C GLU A 248 1.19 -17.17 -10.34
N LEU A 249 0.84 -15.94 -10.66
CA LEU A 249 1.63 -14.75 -10.35
C LEU A 249 1.13 -14.08 -9.07
N TRP A 250 2.07 -13.60 -8.25
CA TRP A 250 1.76 -12.76 -7.09
C TRP A 250 2.77 -11.63 -6.91
N ILE A 251 2.42 -10.61 -6.15
CA ILE A 251 3.29 -9.47 -5.88
C ILE A 251 4.30 -9.85 -4.79
N GLY A 252 5.60 -9.66 -5.08
CA GLY A 252 6.64 -9.50 -4.09
C GLY A 252 6.73 -8.01 -3.70
N SER A 253 6.77 -7.75 -2.40
CA SER A 253 6.78 -6.40 -1.84
C SER A 253 7.84 -6.28 -0.76
N LYS A 254 9.06 -5.84 -1.12
CA LYS A 254 10.19 -5.77 -0.19
C LYS A 254 10.59 -4.33 0.12
N PRO A 255 11.18 -4.07 1.30
CA PRO A 255 11.71 -2.76 1.64
C PRO A 255 12.72 -2.27 0.60
N VAL A 256 12.74 -0.97 0.34
CA VAL A 256 13.73 -0.39 -0.59
C VAL A 256 15.14 -0.48 -0.01
N GLU A 257 16.14 -0.67 -0.88
CA GLU A 257 17.55 -0.82 -0.48
C GLU A 257 18.10 0.41 0.22
N GLU A 258 17.54 1.58 -0.02
CA GLU A 258 17.94 2.84 0.62
C GLU A 258 17.81 2.79 2.16
N LEU A 259 16.94 1.93 2.70
CA LEU A 259 16.80 1.74 4.15
C LEU A 259 18.08 1.17 4.80
N GLU A 260 18.93 0.48 4.04
CA GLU A 260 20.23 0.00 4.54
C GLU A 260 21.15 1.14 5.01
N GLN A 261 20.96 2.35 4.48
CA GLN A 261 21.71 3.55 4.91
C GLN A 261 21.34 3.99 6.33
N LEU A 262 20.21 3.52 6.86
CA LEU A 262 19.80 3.76 8.24
C LEU A 262 20.47 2.79 9.22
N ARG A 263 21.06 1.68 8.76
CA ARG A 263 21.77 0.75 9.64
C ARG A 263 22.96 1.46 10.32
N ASP A 264 23.00 1.40 11.64
CA ASP A 264 24.05 2.04 12.46
C ASP A 264 25.02 0.99 13.02
N HIS A 265 24.52 0.08 13.84
CA HIS A 265 25.29 -1.03 14.38
C HIS A 265 24.68 -2.35 13.99
N GLY A 266 25.53 -3.30 13.55
CA GLY A 266 25.11 -4.66 13.21
C GLY A 266 25.72 -5.66 14.16
N ALA A 267 24.92 -6.64 14.61
CA ALA A 267 25.34 -7.76 15.43
C ALA A 267 24.83 -9.09 14.86
N THR A 268 25.60 -10.13 15.05
CA THR A 268 25.12 -11.51 14.88
C THR A 268 24.43 -11.93 16.17
N LEU A 269 23.22 -12.44 16.08
CA LEU A 269 22.45 -12.89 17.21
C LEU A 269 22.99 -14.25 17.69
N GLU A 270 23.32 -14.36 18.96
CA GLU A 270 23.81 -15.59 19.58
C GLU A 270 22.83 -16.04 20.68
N GLY A 271 22.39 -17.31 20.59
CA GLY A 271 21.46 -17.90 21.57
C GLY A 271 19.99 -17.55 21.29
N GLU A 272 19.15 -17.94 22.25
CA GLU A 272 17.68 -17.79 22.14
C GLU A 272 17.15 -16.53 22.84
N ASN A 273 17.90 -15.95 23.76
CA ASN A 273 17.50 -14.76 24.53
C ASN A 273 18.49 -13.62 24.26
N ILE A 274 18.00 -12.59 23.64
CA ILE A 274 18.78 -11.45 23.14
C ILE A 274 18.34 -10.19 23.91
N ALA A 275 19.29 -9.48 24.50
CA ALA A 275 19.03 -8.14 25.05
C ALA A 275 18.94 -7.13 23.90
N LEU A 276 17.94 -6.28 23.91
CA LEU A 276 17.74 -5.20 22.95
C LEU A 276 18.11 -3.87 23.59
N GLU A 277 19.09 -3.18 22.99
CA GLU A 277 19.60 -1.90 23.48
C GLU A 277 19.00 -0.69 22.71
N HIS A 278 18.27 -0.97 21.62
CA HIS A 278 17.71 0.05 20.72
C HIS A 278 16.23 -0.20 20.45
N GLU A 279 15.50 0.87 20.18
CA GLU A 279 14.05 0.83 19.87
C GLU A 279 13.75 0.63 18.39
N LEU A 280 14.67 1.08 17.52
CA LEU A 280 14.53 1.01 16.07
C LEU A 280 15.44 -0.10 15.56
N LEU A 281 14.84 -1.16 15.03
CA LEU A 281 15.56 -2.39 14.70
C LEU A 281 15.18 -2.94 13.34
N GLU A 282 16.15 -3.49 12.65
CA GLU A 282 15.98 -4.42 11.54
C GLU A 282 16.58 -5.77 11.96
N ILE A 283 15.78 -6.84 11.86
CA ILE A 283 16.17 -8.17 12.33
C ILE A 283 15.94 -9.16 11.20
N ALA A 284 17.02 -9.75 10.69
CA ALA A 284 16.99 -10.77 9.66
C ALA A 284 17.14 -12.16 10.29
N LEU A 285 16.11 -12.99 10.18
CA LEU A 285 15.97 -14.29 10.80
C LEU A 285 15.89 -15.40 9.75
N GLN A 286 16.52 -16.55 10.04
CA GLN A 286 16.40 -17.77 9.24
C GLN A 286 15.76 -18.88 10.08
N PRO A 287 14.53 -19.31 9.77
CA PRO A 287 13.89 -20.44 10.44
C PRO A 287 14.64 -21.75 10.19
N LYS A 288 14.77 -22.59 11.23
CA LYS A 288 15.31 -23.96 11.15
C LYS A 288 14.30 -25.02 11.54
N ALA A 289 13.16 -24.62 12.10
CA ALA A 289 12.08 -25.50 12.51
C ALA A 289 10.80 -25.16 11.72
N SER A 290 9.89 -26.16 11.62
CA SER A 290 8.59 -25.97 10.99
C SER A 290 7.75 -24.90 11.68
N ASP A 291 7.81 -24.87 13.01
CA ASP A 291 7.18 -23.86 13.85
C ASP A 291 8.27 -23.03 14.54
N PHE A 292 8.09 -21.72 14.59
CA PHE A 292 9.04 -20.79 15.16
C PHE A 292 8.34 -19.57 15.77
N SER A 293 9.02 -18.86 16.67
CA SER A 293 8.53 -17.59 17.19
C SER A 293 9.66 -16.65 17.60
N ALA A 294 9.48 -15.37 17.31
CA ALA A 294 10.22 -14.23 17.84
C ALA A 294 9.31 -13.48 18.79
N THR A 295 9.68 -13.42 20.07
CA THR A 295 8.88 -12.76 21.11
C THR A 295 9.63 -11.57 21.65
N PHE A 296 9.08 -10.38 21.48
CA PHE A 296 9.58 -9.13 22.04
C PHE A 296 8.92 -8.87 23.38
N GLN A 297 9.70 -8.52 24.41
CA GLN A 297 9.22 -8.25 25.76
C GLN A 297 9.86 -6.99 26.34
N ASN A 298 9.19 -6.36 27.30
CA ASN A 298 9.69 -5.23 28.05
C ASN A 298 9.49 -5.37 29.56
N GLY A 299 10.05 -4.45 30.35
CA GLY A 299 9.97 -4.44 31.80
C GLY A 299 8.52 -4.40 32.35
N PRO A 300 7.58 -3.65 31.78
CA PRO A 300 6.16 -3.70 32.13
C PRO A 300 5.47 -5.05 31.90
N GLY A 301 6.07 -5.98 31.19
CA GLY A 301 5.50 -7.30 30.88
C GLY A 301 4.65 -7.31 29.60
N GLU A 302 4.75 -6.28 28.78
CA GLU A 302 4.12 -6.24 27.47
C GLU A 302 4.88 -7.17 26.51
N MET A 303 4.13 -7.74 25.55
CA MET A 303 4.66 -8.79 24.69
C MET A 303 4.07 -8.72 23.28
N LEU A 304 4.94 -8.72 22.28
CA LEU A 304 4.61 -8.88 20.87
C LEU A 304 5.21 -10.19 20.37
N VAL A 305 4.41 -11.04 19.73
CA VAL A 305 4.89 -12.33 19.20
C VAL A 305 4.70 -12.38 17.70
N ILE A 306 5.77 -12.72 16.99
CA ILE A 306 5.75 -12.97 15.55
C ILE A 306 6.17 -14.44 15.36
N GLY A 307 5.38 -15.24 14.66
CA GLY A 307 5.71 -16.66 14.54
C GLY A 307 4.94 -17.38 13.45
N LYS A 308 5.30 -18.64 13.27
CA LYS A 308 4.61 -19.61 12.42
C LYS A 308 4.13 -20.76 13.24
N LYS A 309 2.86 -21.12 13.06
CA LYS A 309 2.25 -22.29 13.67
C LYS A 309 1.14 -22.84 12.78
N GLU A 310 1.07 -24.17 12.65
CA GLU A 310 -0.01 -24.87 11.91
C GLU A 310 -0.21 -24.36 10.47
N GLY A 311 0.89 -23.99 9.78
CA GLY A 311 0.86 -23.52 8.39
C GLY A 311 0.46 -22.05 8.20
N GLU A 312 0.29 -21.30 9.28
CA GLU A 312 0.01 -19.88 9.26
C GLU A 312 1.17 -19.07 9.87
N LEU A 313 1.52 -17.97 9.25
CA LEU A 313 2.30 -16.90 9.90
C LEU A 313 1.34 -16.08 10.75
N PHE A 314 1.78 -15.63 11.94
CA PHE A 314 0.94 -14.80 12.80
C PHE A 314 1.74 -13.70 13.50
N ILE A 315 1.03 -12.63 13.83
CA ILE A 315 1.48 -11.59 14.75
C ILE A 315 0.45 -11.50 15.87
N ASP A 316 0.86 -11.81 17.09
CA ASP A 316 0.04 -11.64 18.30
C ASP A 316 0.41 -10.34 18.98
N ARG A 317 -0.47 -9.32 18.86
CA ARG A 317 -0.35 -8.03 19.52
C ARG A 317 -1.32 -7.86 20.71
N THR A 318 -1.94 -8.93 21.17
CA THR A 318 -2.95 -8.86 22.24
C THR A 318 -2.43 -8.30 23.55
N LYS A 319 -1.10 -8.34 23.75
CA LYS A 319 -0.39 -7.83 24.94
C LYS A 319 0.75 -6.87 24.57
N SER A 320 0.72 -6.25 23.40
CA SER A 320 1.84 -5.47 22.87
C SER A 320 1.98 -4.06 23.44
N GLY A 321 1.19 -3.68 24.46
CA GLY A 321 1.16 -2.37 25.07
C GLY A 321 -0.26 -1.84 25.27
N LEU A 322 -0.51 -0.59 24.91
CA LEU A 322 -1.85 0.01 24.93
C LEU A 322 -2.73 -0.64 23.86
N THR A 323 -3.63 -1.52 24.26
CA THR A 323 -4.47 -2.30 23.34
C THR A 323 -5.97 -2.17 23.62
N ASP A 324 -6.37 -1.50 24.71
CA ASP A 324 -7.74 -1.39 25.19
C ASP A 324 -8.52 -0.20 24.63
N PHE A 325 -7.87 0.66 23.84
CA PHE A 325 -8.52 1.84 23.25
C PHE A 325 -9.56 1.47 22.16
N LYS A 326 -9.50 0.25 21.64
CA LYS A 326 -10.46 -0.29 20.68
C LYS A 326 -10.47 -1.82 20.74
N GLU A 327 -11.63 -2.44 20.87
CA GLU A 327 -11.80 -3.89 21.04
C GLU A 327 -11.12 -4.69 19.91
N GLU A 328 -11.25 -4.26 18.67
CA GLU A 328 -10.69 -4.96 17.50
C GLU A 328 -9.17 -4.81 17.34
N PHE A 329 -8.52 -3.96 18.16
CA PHE A 329 -7.09 -3.77 18.10
C PHE A 329 -6.31 -4.92 18.74
N ALA A 330 -6.70 -5.39 19.91
CA ALA A 330 -6.08 -6.51 20.62
C ALA A 330 -6.40 -7.83 19.90
N SER A 331 -5.60 -8.19 18.89
CA SER A 331 -5.89 -9.35 18.03
C SER A 331 -4.66 -10.14 17.65
N ILE A 332 -4.87 -11.40 17.24
CA ILE A 332 -3.89 -12.22 16.54
C ILE A 332 -4.17 -12.09 15.04
N ILE A 333 -3.23 -11.50 14.34
CA ILE A 333 -3.28 -11.28 12.89
C ILE A 333 -2.63 -12.48 12.20
N LYS A 334 -3.26 -13.05 11.18
CA LYS A 334 -2.83 -14.29 10.55
C LYS A 334 -2.66 -14.14 9.04
N ALA A 335 -1.69 -14.84 8.49
CA ALA A 335 -1.46 -14.96 7.06
C ALA A 335 -1.30 -16.43 6.66
N PRO A 336 -2.14 -16.96 5.76
CA PRO A 336 -2.00 -18.34 5.29
C PRO A 336 -0.75 -18.45 4.41
N LEU A 337 0.12 -19.39 4.73
CA LEU A 337 1.33 -19.62 3.94
C LEU A 337 1.05 -20.49 2.70
N LYS A 338 -0.07 -21.20 2.68
CA LYS A 338 -0.35 -22.20 1.62
C LYS A 338 0.88 -23.10 1.42
N ASP A 339 1.47 -23.11 0.23
CA ASP A 339 2.67 -23.87 -0.11
C ASP A 339 3.98 -23.07 0.02
N LEU A 340 3.92 -21.84 0.57
CA LEU A 340 5.09 -21.01 0.75
C LEU A 340 5.98 -21.53 1.90
N GLU A 341 7.15 -22.07 1.55
CA GLU A 341 8.20 -22.39 2.51
C GLU A 341 8.83 -21.10 3.02
N VAL A 342 8.87 -20.90 4.33
CA VAL A 342 9.53 -19.72 4.94
C VAL A 342 11.02 -19.99 5.09
N LYS A 343 11.84 -19.28 4.30
CA LYS A 343 13.31 -19.41 4.29
C LYS A 343 14.00 -18.30 5.06
N ASP A 344 13.46 -17.10 4.95
CA ASP A 344 13.96 -15.91 5.64
C ASP A 344 12.80 -15.00 6.05
N ILE A 345 13.04 -14.21 7.09
CA ILE A 345 12.10 -13.22 7.62
C ILE A 345 12.88 -11.97 8.00
N ASP A 346 12.51 -10.84 7.43
CA ASP A 346 12.99 -9.54 7.86
C ASP A 346 11.91 -8.83 8.68
N ILE A 347 12.27 -8.39 9.87
CA ILE A 347 11.40 -7.68 10.80
C ILE A 347 11.95 -6.27 10.98
N PHE A 348 11.14 -5.27 10.65
CA PHE A 348 11.42 -3.88 11.00
C PHE A 348 10.53 -3.50 12.19
N LEU A 349 11.16 -3.19 13.31
CA LEU A 349 10.50 -2.72 14.52
C LEU A 349 10.77 -1.23 14.69
N ASP A 350 9.70 -0.45 14.76
CA ASP A 350 9.70 0.96 15.14
C ASP A 350 8.94 1.13 16.46
N ARG A 351 8.94 2.33 17.03
CA ARG A 351 8.30 2.65 18.31
C ARG A 351 6.81 2.32 18.35
N ALA A 352 6.13 2.44 17.22
CA ALA A 352 4.68 2.26 17.14
C ALA A 352 4.25 1.29 16.04
N SER A 353 5.16 0.52 15.46
CA SER A 353 4.83 -0.39 14.36
C SER A 353 5.82 -1.54 14.23
N VAL A 354 5.36 -2.59 13.58
CA VAL A 354 6.21 -3.67 13.08
C VAL A 354 5.79 -4.04 11.67
N GLU A 355 6.77 -4.19 10.79
CA GLU A 355 6.59 -4.69 9.43
C GLU A 355 7.41 -5.97 9.26
N VAL A 356 6.76 -7.04 8.81
CA VAL A 356 7.34 -8.37 8.64
C VAL A 356 7.32 -8.75 7.17
N PHE A 357 8.47 -9.08 6.62
CA PHE A 357 8.66 -9.48 5.23
C PHE A 357 9.21 -10.91 5.19
N VAL A 358 8.56 -11.78 4.46
CA VAL A 358 8.94 -13.18 4.29
C VAL A 358 9.46 -13.40 2.88
N ASN A 359 10.61 -14.08 2.73
CA ASN A 359 11.18 -14.46 1.44
C ASN A 359 11.22 -13.30 0.44
N ASP A 360 12.00 -12.25 0.74
CA ASP A 360 12.07 -11.04 -0.10
C ASP A 360 10.70 -10.38 -0.37
N GLY A 361 9.77 -10.48 0.59
CA GLY A 361 8.45 -9.86 0.48
C GLY A 361 7.42 -10.67 -0.29
N ALA A 362 7.61 -11.97 -0.47
CA ALA A 362 6.58 -12.86 -1.03
C ALA A 362 5.30 -12.91 -0.17
N LEU A 363 5.42 -12.63 1.13
CA LEU A 363 4.33 -12.39 2.06
C LEU A 363 4.73 -11.27 3.02
N VAL A 364 3.80 -10.35 3.28
CA VAL A 364 4.05 -9.18 4.14
C VAL A 364 2.94 -9.03 5.17
N MET A 365 3.32 -8.59 6.38
CA MET A 365 2.40 -8.22 7.44
C MET A 365 2.83 -6.92 8.12
N THR A 366 2.00 -5.89 8.05
CA THR A 366 2.22 -4.58 8.67
C THR A 366 1.22 -4.37 9.79
N VAL A 367 1.68 -4.07 10.99
CA VAL A 367 0.81 -3.82 12.13
C VAL A 367 1.31 -2.66 13.00
N LEU A 368 0.38 -1.89 13.54
CA LEU A 368 0.63 -0.94 14.61
C LEU A 368 0.74 -1.67 15.96
N VAL A 369 1.63 -1.17 16.81
CA VAL A 369 1.81 -1.57 18.21
C VAL A 369 2.00 -0.30 19.05
N PHE A 370 1.63 -0.31 20.33
CA PHE A 370 1.78 0.86 21.19
C PHE A 370 2.33 0.44 22.55
N PRO A 371 3.60 -0.03 22.61
CA PRO A 371 4.24 -0.39 23.88
C PRO A 371 4.37 0.85 24.78
N THR A 372 4.19 0.69 26.09
CA THR A 372 4.35 1.78 27.07
C THR A 372 5.82 2.03 27.43
N ALA A 373 6.70 1.09 27.09
CA ALA A 373 8.14 1.18 27.17
C ALA A 373 8.77 0.36 26.03
N ALA A 374 9.99 0.72 25.62
CA ALA A 374 10.72 -0.02 24.63
C ALA A 374 10.81 -1.53 24.97
N TYR A 375 10.73 -2.38 23.95
CA TYR A 375 11.05 -3.80 24.12
C TYR A 375 12.55 -3.94 24.38
N THR A 376 12.93 -4.63 25.46
CA THR A 376 14.31 -4.79 25.92
C THR A 376 14.83 -6.21 25.78
N GLU A 377 13.94 -7.15 25.44
CA GLU A 377 14.29 -8.57 25.27
C GLU A 377 13.65 -9.14 24.03
N LEU A 378 14.40 -9.95 23.30
CA LEU A 378 13.92 -10.78 22.18
C LEU A 378 14.22 -12.24 22.47
N GLN A 379 13.17 -13.05 22.55
CA GLN A 379 13.31 -14.51 22.62
C GLN A 379 13.06 -15.14 21.26
N LEU A 380 14.01 -15.92 20.77
CA LEU A 380 13.96 -16.64 19.50
C LEU A 380 13.80 -18.15 19.73
N LYS A 381 12.78 -18.75 19.11
CA LYS A 381 12.57 -20.21 19.11
C LYS A 381 12.44 -20.71 17.68
N GLY A 382 13.20 -21.74 17.33
CA GLY A 382 13.13 -22.36 16.00
C GLY A 382 13.88 -21.60 14.90
N PHE A 383 14.84 -20.74 15.26
CA PHE A 383 15.69 -20.00 14.31
C PHE A 383 17.15 -20.46 14.35
N GLU A 384 17.86 -20.22 13.26
CA GLU A 384 19.30 -20.43 13.14
C GLU A 384 20.11 -19.43 13.99
N THR A 385 21.31 -19.82 14.40
CA THR A 385 22.22 -18.98 15.18
C THR A 385 22.96 -17.92 14.36
N LYS A 386 22.69 -17.80 13.06
CA LYS A 386 23.30 -16.84 12.13
C LYS A 386 22.42 -15.63 11.82
N SER A 387 21.37 -15.44 12.58
CA SER A 387 20.48 -14.29 12.45
C SER A 387 21.21 -12.98 12.71
N LYS A 388 20.78 -11.89 12.07
CA LYS A 388 21.41 -10.58 12.19
C LYS A 388 20.42 -9.59 12.80
N LEU A 389 20.95 -8.64 13.54
CA LEU A 389 20.24 -7.49 14.07
C LEU A 389 21.00 -6.23 13.72
N TYR A 390 20.29 -5.22 13.24
CA TYR A 390 20.80 -3.89 13.02
C TYR A 390 19.99 -2.89 13.84
N SER A 391 20.65 -2.00 14.56
CA SER A 391 20.00 -0.77 15.04
C SER A 391 19.86 0.20 13.88
N LEU A 392 18.76 0.94 13.88
CA LEU A 392 18.49 1.92 12.83
C LEU A 392 18.59 3.35 13.38
N LYS A 393 19.07 4.26 12.55
CA LYS A 393 19.09 5.70 12.84
C LYS A 393 17.68 6.26 12.71
N GLY A 394 17.27 7.10 13.66
CA GLY A 394 16.08 7.91 13.50
C GLY A 394 16.26 8.94 12.39
N ILE A 395 15.20 9.22 11.65
CA ILE A 395 15.19 10.22 10.57
C ILE A 395 14.60 11.56 10.99
N TRP A 396 14.15 11.66 12.24
CA TRP A 396 13.58 12.88 12.86
C TRP A 396 14.42 13.34 14.02
#